data_db81c38854b822cbbf4756da2c29f8a3
#
_entry.id   db81c38854b822cbbf4756da2c29f8a3
#
_cell.length_a   1.000
_cell.length_b   1.000
_cell.length_c   1.000
_cell.angle_alpha   90.00
_cell.angle_beta   90.00
_cell.angle_gamma   90.00
#
_symmetry.space_group_name_H-M   'P 1'
#
loop_
_entity.id
_entity.type
_entity.pdbx_description
1 polymer ?
#
loop_
_entity_poly.entity_id
_entity_poly.type
_entity_poly.pdbx_seq_one_letter_code
_entity_poly.pdbx_strand_id
1 'polypeptide(L)'
;MSYPSSGTKPIRYDSWFDIVHKQRQSFVANTIEDIADVFDDHELIKSLGCESVINVPITVDGAVIGTINCLHERGYYTEERVKAAEALKLPGAVCMLMHAQQKKESRR
;
A
#
# COMPACT_ATOMS: atom_id res chain seq x y z
N MET A 1 -2.07 -7.62 -11.02
CA MET A 1 -0.90 -7.16 -11.76
C MET A 1 0.37 -7.78 -11.20
N SER A 2 1.25 -8.19 -12.05
CA SER A 2 2.52 -8.75 -11.61
C SER A 2 3.64 -7.71 -11.79
N TYR A 3 4.45 -7.55 -10.79
CA TYR A 3 5.69 -6.80 -10.93
C TYR A 3 6.70 -7.64 -11.70
N PRO A 4 7.71 -7.00 -12.29
CA PRO A 4 8.68 -7.76 -13.07
C PRO A 4 9.32 -8.85 -12.23
N SER A 5 9.16 -10.09 -12.66
CA SER A 5 9.74 -11.24 -11.98
C SER A 5 11.02 -11.69 -12.65
N SER A 6 11.47 -10.98 -13.65
CA SER A 6 12.60 -11.36 -14.49
C SER A 6 13.95 -10.92 -13.94
N GLY A 7 14.04 -10.61 -12.68
CA GLY A 7 15.29 -10.23 -12.04
C GLY A 7 15.68 -8.76 -12.14
N THR A 8 15.00 -8.00 -12.97
CA THR A 8 15.25 -6.57 -13.09
C THR A 8 14.13 -5.78 -12.42
N LYS A 9 14.09 -5.84 -11.12
CA LYS A 9 13.16 -4.99 -10.38
C LYS A 9 13.63 -3.55 -10.49
N PRO A 10 12.72 -2.60 -10.72
CA PRO A 10 13.09 -1.20 -10.65
C PRO A 10 13.65 -0.88 -9.26
N ILE A 11 14.70 -0.09 -9.20
CA ILE A 11 15.29 0.34 -7.93
C ILE A 11 14.23 0.98 -7.04
N ARG A 12 13.27 1.66 -7.65
CA ARG A 12 12.18 2.35 -6.96
C ARG A 12 11.21 1.39 -6.27
N TYR A 13 10.98 0.22 -6.86
CA TYR A 13 10.18 -0.81 -6.21
C TYR A 13 10.88 -1.31 -4.95
N ASP A 14 12.20 -1.47 -5.01
CA ASP A 14 12.98 -1.86 -3.83
C ASP A 14 12.89 -0.80 -2.74
N SER A 15 12.84 0.49 -3.10
CA SER A 15 12.63 1.58 -2.15
C SER A 15 11.25 1.50 -1.50
N TRP A 16 10.23 1.19 -2.28
CA TRP A 16 8.87 1.02 -1.75
C TRP A 16 8.82 -0.13 -0.75
N PHE A 17 9.40 -1.26 -1.13
CA PHE A 17 9.46 -2.43 -0.27
C PHE A 17 10.19 -2.13 1.04
N ASP A 18 11.30 -1.39 0.94
CA ASP A 18 12.07 -0.99 2.11
C ASP A 18 11.24 -0.11 3.05
N ILE A 19 10.54 0.88 2.51
CA ILE A 19 9.71 1.79 3.30
C ILE A 19 8.57 1.04 3.96
N VAL A 20 7.81 0.27 3.20
CA VAL A 20 6.56 -0.33 3.67
C VAL A 20 6.82 -1.57 4.52
N HIS A 21 7.70 -2.45 4.08
CA HIS A 21 7.90 -3.74 4.72
C HIS A 21 9.04 -3.75 5.73
N LYS A 22 10.14 -3.08 5.44
CA LYS A 22 11.28 -3.07 6.35
C LYS A 22 11.19 -1.97 7.39
N GLN A 23 10.90 -0.75 6.97
CA GLN A 23 10.76 0.38 7.87
C GLN A 23 9.38 0.49 8.49
N ARG A 24 8.40 -0.23 7.96
CA ARG A 24 7.02 -0.25 8.44
C ARG A 24 6.40 1.14 8.46
N GLN A 25 6.68 1.90 7.41
CA GLN A 25 6.17 3.26 7.24
C GLN A 25 5.24 3.34 6.04
N SER A 26 4.31 4.29 6.10
CA SER A 26 3.41 4.53 4.98
C SER A 26 4.19 5.08 3.78
N PHE A 27 3.85 4.57 2.59
CA PHE A 27 4.32 5.15 1.35
C PHE A 27 3.27 6.12 0.84
N VAL A 28 3.68 7.32 0.48
CA VAL A 28 2.78 8.37 -0.02
C VAL A 28 3.32 8.91 -1.33
N ALA A 29 2.46 8.93 -2.35
CA ALA A 29 2.78 9.59 -3.62
C ALA A 29 1.60 10.48 -3.98
N ASN A 30 1.87 11.72 -4.34
CA ASN A 30 0.84 12.73 -4.62
C ASN A 30 0.77 13.14 -6.08
N THR A 31 1.57 12.52 -6.94
CA THR A 31 1.55 12.75 -8.38
C THR A 31 1.64 11.43 -9.11
N ILE A 32 1.13 11.42 -10.36
CA ILE A 32 1.20 10.21 -11.17
C ILE A 32 2.65 9.85 -11.51
N GLU A 33 3.52 10.84 -11.61
CA GLU A 33 4.95 10.63 -11.86
C GLU A 33 5.59 9.85 -10.72
N ASP A 34 5.25 10.18 -9.48
CA ASP A 34 5.76 9.46 -8.32
C ASP A 34 5.17 8.05 -8.23
N ILE A 35 3.92 7.87 -8.63
CA ILE A 35 3.30 6.55 -8.70
C ILE A 35 4.01 5.70 -9.75
N ALA A 36 4.29 6.29 -10.91
CA ALA A 36 4.96 5.60 -12.01
C ALA A 36 6.36 5.13 -11.62
N ASP A 37 7.01 5.81 -10.69
CA ASP A 37 8.33 5.42 -10.20
C ASP A 37 8.31 4.07 -9.47
N VAL A 38 7.15 3.67 -8.97
CA VAL A 38 7.02 2.50 -8.11
C VAL A 38 6.11 1.43 -8.71
N PHE A 39 5.04 1.83 -9.37
CA PHE A 39 4.00 0.91 -9.83
C PHE A 39 3.93 0.85 -11.36
N ASP A 40 3.97 -0.35 -11.90
CA ASP A 40 3.87 -0.56 -13.35
C ASP A 40 2.47 -0.28 -13.89
N ASP A 41 1.45 -0.38 -13.05
CA ASP A 41 0.07 -0.15 -13.45
C ASP A 41 -0.37 1.31 -13.30
N HIS A 42 0.58 2.24 -13.30
CA HIS A 42 0.30 3.67 -13.14
C HIS A 42 -0.65 4.21 -14.22
N GLU A 43 -0.61 3.67 -15.43
CA GLU A 43 -1.52 4.10 -16.48
C GLU A 43 -2.96 3.72 -16.18
N LEU A 44 -3.17 2.54 -15.64
CA LEU A 44 -4.50 2.13 -15.20
C LEU A 44 -5.00 3.02 -14.05
N ILE A 45 -4.14 3.27 -13.09
CA ILE A 45 -4.46 4.13 -11.94
C ILE A 45 -4.88 5.52 -12.44
N LYS A 46 -4.12 6.08 -13.37
CA LYS A 46 -4.43 7.39 -13.95
C LYS A 46 -5.75 7.36 -14.71
N SER A 47 -6.04 6.29 -15.43
CA SER A 47 -7.28 6.15 -16.18
C SER A 47 -8.52 6.15 -15.30
N LEU A 48 -8.37 5.77 -14.03
CA LEU A 48 -9.44 5.81 -13.04
C LEU A 48 -9.59 7.18 -12.38
N GLY A 49 -8.82 8.16 -12.83
CA GLY A 49 -8.87 9.52 -12.27
C GLY A 49 -8.01 9.68 -11.01
N CYS A 50 -7.16 8.71 -10.71
CA CYS A 50 -6.35 8.73 -9.50
C CYS A 50 -4.92 9.15 -9.84
N GLU A 51 -4.38 10.08 -9.05
CA GLU A 51 -3.00 10.56 -9.21
C GLU A 51 -2.27 10.64 -7.88
N SER A 52 -2.85 10.10 -6.82
CA SER A 52 -2.18 9.98 -5.54
C SER A 52 -2.51 8.64 -4.91
N VAL A 53 -1.63 8.18 -4.03
CA VAL A 53 -1.79 6.91 -3.35
C VAL A 53 -1.16 6.98 -1.96
N ILE A 54 -1.74 6.27 -1.02
CA ILE A 54 -1.09 5.95 0.24
C ILE A 54 -1.17 4.45 0.45
N ASN A 55 -0.06 3.86 0.87
CA ASN A 55 0.00 2.46 1.29
C ASN A 55 0.39 2.45 2.76
N VAL A 56 -0.55 2.05 3.61
CA VAL A 56 -0.33 2.02 5.06
C VAL A 56 -0.05 0.59 5.48
N PRO A 57 1.15 0.28 6.00
CA PRO A 57 1.44 -1.08 6.44
C PRO A 57 0.71 -1.41 7.73
N ILE A 58 0.14 -2.60 7.78
CA ILE A 58 -0.52 -3.13 8.97
C ILE A 58 0.41 -4.14 9.60
N THR A 59 0.83 -3.88 10.83
CA THR A 59 1.78 -4.73 11.55
C THR A 59 1.11 -5.41 12.74
N VAL A 60 1.46 -6.68 12.93
CA VAL A 60 1.08 -7.46 14.11
C VAL A 60 2.31 -8.22 14.56
N ASP A 61 2.65 -8.09 15.83
CA ASP A 61 3.86 -8.72 16.41
C ASP A 61 5.13 -8.38 15.63
N GLY A 62 5.22 -7.13 15.16
CA GLY A 62 6.40 -6.66 14.46
C GLY A 62 6.50 -7.09 12.99
N ALA A 63 5.52 -7.82 12.47
CA ALA A 63 5.50 -8.26 11.07
C ALA A 63 4.40 -7.56 10.30
N VAL A 64 4.69 -7.19 9.07
CA VAL A 64 3.68 -6.60 8.18
C VAL A 64 2.80 -7.72 7.64
N ILE A 65 1.51 -7.69 7.97
CA ILE A 65 0.56 -8.70 7.53
C ILE A 65 -0.24 -8.26 6.31
N GLY A 66 -0.16 -7.00 5.94
CA GLY A 66 -0.84 -6.47 4.78
C GLY A 66 -0.72 -4.96 4.72
N THR A 67 -1.36 -4.36 3.74
CA THR A 67 -1.37 -2.91 3.58
C THR A 67 -2.80 -2.45 3.32
N ILE A 68 -3.10 -1.22 3.77
CA ILE A 68 -4.31 -0.52 3.36
C ILE A 68 -3.88 0.45 2.26
N ASN A 69 -4.48 0.30 1.08
CA ASN A 69 -4.14 1.11 -0.08
C ASN A 69 -5.31 2.00 -0.44
N CYS A 70 -5.08 3.30 -0.50
CA CYS A 70 -6.10 4.26 -0.89
C CYS A 70 -5.59 5.10 -2.04
N LEU A 71 -6.44 5.27 -3.05
CA LEU A 71 -6.14 6.07 -4.23
C LEU A 71 -7.05 7.30 -4.23
N HIS A 72 -6.52 8.42 -4.68
CA HIS A 72 -7.29 9.65 -4.77
C HIS A 72 -6.72 10.59 -5.82
N GLU A 73 -7.25 11.79 -5.89
CA GLU A 73 -6.78 12.80 -6.84
C GLU A 73 -5.39 13.32 -6.50
N ARG A 74 -4.79 14.00 -7.45
CA ARG A 74 -3.45 14.59 -7.29
C ARG A 74 -3.39 15.50 -6.06
N GLY A 75 -2.34 15.34 -5.27
CA GLY A 75 -2.09 16.19 -4.12
C GLY A 75 -3.01 15.94 -2.92
N TYR A 76 -3.78 14.87 -2.93
CA TYR A 76 -4.76 14.61 -1.89
C TYR A 76 -4.14 14.34 -0.51
N TYR A 77 -3.00 13.66 -0.46
CA TYR A 77 -2.42 13.20 0.82
C TYR A 77 -1.53 14.24 1.45
N THR A 78 -2.17 15.17 2.17
CA THR A 78 -1.49 16.11 3.08
C THR A 78 -1.09 15.38 4.36
N GLU A 79 -0.29 16.02 5.21
CA GLU A 79 0.09 15.42 6.50
C GLU A 79 -1.13 15.01 7.33
N GLU A 80 -2.16 15.82 7.35
CA GLU A 80 -3.38 15.53 8.11
C GLU A 80 -4.09 14.30 7.56
N ARG A 81 -4.16 14.19 6.23
CA ARG A 81 -4.83 13.06 5.58
C ARG A 81 -4.02 11.78 5.72
N VAL A 82 -2.70 11.89 5.72
CA VAL A 82 -1.83 10.75 6.00
C VAL A 82 -2.09 10.23 7.42
N LYS A 83 -2.17 11.13 8.40
CA LYS A 83 -2.48 10.74 9.78
C LYS A 83 -3.85 10.09 9.89
N ALA A 84 -4.85 10.61 9.18
CA ALA A 84 -6.18 10.04 9.17
C ALA A 84 -6.18 8.63 8.58
N ALA A 85 -5.44 8.41 7.50
CA ALA A 85 -5.31 7.10 6.89
C ALA A 85 -4.58 6.13 7.83
N GLU A 86 -3.55 6.60 8.50
CA GLU A 86 -2.80 5.77 9.44
C GLU A 86 -3.62 5.38 10.66
N ALA A 87 -4.64 6.16 11.00
CA ALA A 87 -5.56 5.81 12.08
C ALA A 87 -6.36 4.54 11.77
N LEU A 88 -6.38 4.08 10.51
CA LEU A 88 -7.04 2.84 10.12
C LEU A 88 -6.22 1.59 10.43
N LYS A 89 -5.00 1.73 10.95
CA LYS A 89 -4.13 0.58 11.22
C LYS A 89 -4.76 -0.44 12.16
N LEU A 90 -5.34 0.02 13.26
CA LEU A 90 -5.93 -0.90 14.22
C LEU A 90 -7.19 -1.58 13.68
N PRO A 91 -8.21 -0.87 13.18
CA PRO A 91 -9.34 -1.56 12.56
C PRO A 91 -8.93 -2.39 11.35
N GLY A 92 -7.93 -1.96 10.57
CA GLY A 92 -7.40 -2.74 9.46
C GLY A 92 -6.80 -4.07 9.93
N ALA A 93 -6.03 -4.06 11.01
CA ALA A 93 -5.45 -5.28 11.58
C ALA A 93 -6.53 -6.24 12.05
N VAL A 94 -7.58 -5.73 12.71
CA VAL A 94 -8.71 -6.56 13.15
C VAL A 94 -9.39 -7.21 11.94
N CYS A 95 -9.68 -6.44 10.89
CA CYS A 95 -10.31 -6.99 9.69
C CYS A 95 -9.46 -8.07 9.03
N MET A 96 -8.16 -7.86 8.92
CA MET A 96 -7.25 -8.83 8.32
C MET A 96 -7.17 -10.12 9.12
N LEU A 97 -7.11 -10.01 10.45
CA LEU A 97 -7.07 -11.17 11.33
C LEU A 97 -8.39 -11.95 11.28
N MET A 98 -9.52 -11.26 11.24
CA MET A 98 -10.82 -11.91 11.10
C MET A 98 -10.94 -12.63 9.76
N HIS A 99 -10.45 -12.01 8.69
CA HIS A 99 -10.46 -12.63 7.37
C HIS A 99 -9.62 -13.91 7.35
N ALA A 100 -8.45 -13.88 7.95
CA ALA A 100 -7.58 -15.06 8.06
C ALA A 100 -8.26 -16.17 8.85
N GLN A 101 -8.98 -15.83 9.91
CA GLN A 101 -9.72 -16.81 10.72
C GLN A 101 -10.84 -17.46 9.92
N GLN A 102 -11.60 -16.68 9.16
CA GLN A 102 -12.65 -17.20 8.30
C GLN A 102 -12.11 -18.16 7.24
N LYS A 103 -10.97 -17.86 6.66
CA LYS A 103 -10.33 -18.76 5.71
C LYS A 103 -9.93 -20.08 6.33
N LYS A 104 -9.45 -20.07 7.55
CA LYS A 104 -9.12 -21.28 8.29
C LYS A 104 -10.36 -22.16 8.48
N GLU A 105 -11.45 -21.55 8.90
CA GLU A 105 -12.70 -22.27 9.14
C GLU A 105 -13.26 -22.85 7.85
N SER A 106 -13.18 -22.14 6.74
CA SER A 106 -13.66 -22.60 5.45
C SER A 106 -12.89 -23.79 4.89
N ARG A 107 -11.71 -24.05 5.37
CA ARG A 107 -10.86 -25.15 4.89
C ARG A 107 -11.03 -26.46 5.66
N ARG A 108 -11.87 -26.46 6.65
CA ARG A 108 -12.13 -27.66 7.45
C ARG A 108 -13.10 -28.62 6.79
#